data_9ea4bdab87a72381376d2a24beb216c6
#
_entry.id   9ea4bdab87a72381376d2a24beb216c6
#
_cell.length_a   1.000
_cell.length_b   1.000
_cell.length_c   1.000
_cell.angle_alpha   90.00
_cell.angle_beta   90.00
_cell.angle_gamma   90.00
#
_symmetry.space_group_name_H-M   'P 1'
#
loop_
_entity.id
_entity.type
_entity.pdbx_description
1 polymer ?
#
loop_
_entity_poly.entity_id
_entity_poly.type
_entity_poly.pdbx_seq_one_letter_code
_entity_poly.pdbx_strand_id
1 'polypeptide(L)'
;HRTEFDQPEIPVVFSNPAIGSCGIKEKEAKEKGFDIEVKKAFFKANPKAKIEGDDSGFAKIIVCANSGVILGSSIIGAGAAEIIHEMVLAVEKKIKIEEFKGIIHAHPTFSEILSSL
;
A
#
# COMPACT_ATOMS: atom_id res chain seq x y z
N HIS A 1 4.71 22.54 6.46
CA HIS A 1 5.93 22.32 7.26
C HIS A 1 5.73 21.17 8.25
N ARG A 2 6.67 20.26 8.27
CA ARG A 2 6.64 19.10 9.17
C ARG A 2 7.86 19.13 10.10
N THR A 3 7.62 18.90 11.39
CA THR A 3 8.69 18.73 12.38
C THR A 3 8.95 17.24 12.58
N GLU A 4 9.99 16.90 13.36
CA GLU A 4 10.28 15.53 13.72
C GLU A 4 9.14 14.86 14.49
N PHE A 5 8.32 15.65 15.21
CA PHE A 5 7.15 15.15 15.95
C PHE A 5 5.96 14.83 15.05
N ASP A 6 5.99 15.32 13.83
CA ASP A 6 4.91 15.12 12.85
C ASP A 6 5.21 13.96 11.90
N GLN A 7 6.24 13.19 12.17
CA GLN A 7 6.61 12.03 11.35
C GLN A 7 5.51 10.98 11.40
N PRO A 8 5.12 10.42 10.25
CA PRO A 8 4.10 9.38 10.24
C PRO A 8 4.60 8.13 10.94
N GLU A 9 3.73 7.50 11.68
CA GLU A 9 4.00 6.17 12.18
C GLU A 9 3.78 5.17 11.06
N ILE A 10 4.73 4.24 10.94
CA ILE A 10 4.65 3.17 9.94
C ILE A 10 4.64 1.86 10.71
N PRO A 11 3.45 1.41 11.16
CA PRO A 11 3.37 0.17 11.89
C PRO A 11 3.74 -1.00 11.00
N VAL A 12 4.78 -1.71 11.40
CA VAL A 12 5.21 -2.95 10.75
C VAL A 12 5.24 -4.04 11.80
N VAL A 13 4.50 -5.11 11.55
CA VAL A 13 4.49 -6.28 12.41
C VAL A 13 5.28 -7.37 11.71
N PHE A 14 6.43 -7.71 12.30
CA PHE A 14 7.29 -8.78 11.79
C PHE A 14 6.82 -10.13 12.31
N SER A 15 5.71 -10.58 11.77
CA SER A 15 5.13 -11.88 12.04
C SER A 15 5.19 -12.73 10.77
N ASN A 16 4.54 -13.86 10.76
CA ASN A 16 4.41 -14.67 9.56
C ASN A 16 2.91 -14.83 9.26
N PRO A 17 2.36 -14.07 8.30
CA PRO A 17 3.03 -13.11 7.41
C PRO A 17 3.28 -11.74 8.07
N ALA A 18 4.22 -10.98 7.53
CA ALA A 18 4.47 -9.60 7.95
C ALA A 18 3.31 -8.69 7.53
N ILE A 19 3.10 -7.64 8.31
CA ILE A 19 2.04 -6.66 8.05
C ILE A 19 2.66 -5.26 8.08
N GLY A 20 2.42 -4.48 7.05
CA GLY A 20 2.79 -3.07 7.00
C GLY A 20 1.59 -2.21 6.67
N SER A 21 1.48 -1.05 7.30
CA SER A 21 0.40 -0.12 7.00
C SER A 21 0.86 1.33 7.11
N CYS A 22 0.16 2.23 6.44
CA CYS A 22 0.43 3.66 6.49
C CYS A 22 -0.82 4.45 6.12
N GLY A 23 -0.83 5.71 6.50
CA GLY A 23 -1.92 6.62 6.19
C GLY A 23 -3.21 6.30 6.94
N ILE A 24 -4.31 6.77 6.40
CA ILE A 24 -5.62 6.62 7.01
C ILE A 24 -6.18 5.21 6.79
N LYS A 25 -6.87 4.70 7.79
CA LYS A 25 -7.56 3.41 7.66
C LYS A 25 -8.94 3.61 7.08
N GLU A 26 -9.48 2.57 6.48
CA GLU A 26 -10.80 2.60 5.83
C GLU A 26 -11.89 3.12 6.75
N LYS A 27 -11.96 2.59 7.96
CA LYS A 27 -12.95 3.01 8.96
C LYS A 27 -12.81 4.49 9.29
N GLU A 28 -11.58 4.94 9.52
CA GLU A 28 -11.28 6.33 9.84
C GLU A 28 -11.65 7.26 8.69
N ALA A 29 -11.38 6.87 7.46
CA ALA A 29 -11.73 7.65 6.27
C ALA A 29 -13.25 7.85 6.18
N LYS A 30 -14.01 6.80 6.43
CA LYS A 30 -15.48 6.87 6.42
C LYS A 30 -16.00 7.77 7.53
N GLU A 31 -15.43 7.68 8.72
CA GLU A 31 -15.80 8.50 9.87
C GLU A 31 -15.55 9.98 9.62
N LYS A 32 -14.50 10.30 8.86
CA LYS A 32 -14.15 11.69 8.49
C LYS A 32 -14.95 12.22 7.29
N GLY A 33 -15.82 11.39 6.73
CA GLY A 33 -16.68 11.79 5.63
C GLY A 33 -16.04 11.72 4.25
N PHE A 34 -14.90 11.05 4.12
CA PHE A 34 -14.30 10.83 2.81
C PHE A 34 -15.11 9.82 2.02
N ASP A 35 -15.33 10.12 0.76
CA ASP A 35 -15.85 9.14 -0.19
C ASP A 35 -14.65 8.39 -0.74
N ILE A 36 -14.55 7.10 -0.46
CA ILE A 36 -13.37 6.32 -0.74
C ILE A 36 -13.64 5.15 -1.68
N GLU A 37 -12.59 4.76 -2.37
CA GLU A 37 -12.52 3.55 -3.16
C GLU A 37 -11.40 2.68 -2.61
N VAL A 38 -11.66 1.39 -2.46
CA VAL A 38 -10.66 0.44 -1.94
C VAL A 38 -10.22 -0.46 -3.08
N LYS A 39 -8.92 -0.50 -3.33
CA LYS A 39 -8.32 -1.35 -4.36
C LYS A 39 -7.48 -2.42 -3.71
N LYS A 40 -7.55 -3.64 -4.21
CA LYS A 40 -6.78 -4.78 -3.70
C LYS A 40 -6.07 -5.52 -4.81
N ALA A 41 -4.88 -6.02 -4.52
CA ALA A 41 -4.16 -6.95 -5.37
C ALA A 41 -3.63 -8.09 -4.49
N PHE A 42 -3.71 -9.31 -4.97
CA PHE A 42 -3.37 -10.50 -4.19
C PHE A 42 -2.02 -11.07 -4.60
N PHE A 43 -1.23 -11.50 -3.63
CA PHE A 43 0.08 -12.10 -3.91
C PHE A 43 -0.01 -13.39 -4.71
N LYS A 44 -1.14 -14.07 -4.71
CA LYS A 44 -1.35 -15.25 -5.57
C LYS A 44 -1.12 -14.94 -7.06
N ALA A 45 -1.32 -13.69 -7.47
CA ALA A 45 -1.08 -13.26 -8.84
C ALA A 45 0.33 -12.67 -9.03
N ASN A 46 1.15 -12.64 -7.99
CA ASN A 46 2.49 -12.06 -8.04
C ASN A 46 3.53 -13.12 -8.39
N PRO A 47 4.27 -12.97 -9.51
CA PRO A 47 5.25 -13.98 -9.94
C PRO A 47 6.35 -14.26 -8.91
N LYS A 48 6.87 -13.24 -8.25
CA LYS A 48 7.92 -13.39 -7.23
C LYS A 48 7.44 -14.20 -6.05
N ALA A 49 6.20 -13.92 -5.59
CA ALA A 49 5.61 -14.67 -4.48
C ALA A 49 5.45 -16.14 -4.81
N LYS A 50 5.07 -16.46 -6.04
CA LYS A 50 4.96 -17.84 -6.51
C LYS A 50 6.30 -18.53 -6.56
N ILE A 51 7.33 -17.86 -7.06
CA ILE A 51 8.70 -18.40 -7.14
C ILE A 51 9.23 -18.73 -5.74
N GLU A 52 8.97 -17.84 -4.78
CA GLU A 52 9.41 -18.01 -3.39
C GLU A 52 8.55 -19.01 -2.60
N GLY A 53 7.43 -19.43 -3.16
CA GLY A 53 6.51 -20.34 -2.48
C GLY A 53 5.73 -19.70 -1.33
N ASP A 54 5.64 -18.38 -1.31
CA ASP A 54 4.94 -17.63 -0.27
C ASP A 54 4.04 -16.58 -0.92
N ASP A 55 2.88 -17.01 -1.37
CA ASP A 55 1.93 -16.22 -2.12
C ASP A 55 0.67 -15.84 -1.34
N SER A 56 0.71 -15.97 -0.01
CA SER A 56 -0.39 -15.54 0.84
C SER A 56 -0.39 -14.03 1.02
N GLY A 57 -1.58 -13.47 1.28
CA GLY A 57 -1.73 -12.06 1.57
C GLY A 57 -2.13 -11.19 0.39
N PHE A 58 -2.14 -9.89 0.63
CA PHE A 58 -2.62 -8.92 -0.35
C PHE A 58 -2.08 -7.52 -0.06
N ALA A 59 -2.17 -6.64 -1.05
CA ALA A 59 -1.97 -5.21 -0.89
C ALA A 59 -3.33 -4.52 -1.03
N LYS A 60 -3.65 -3.62 -0.11
CA LYS A 60 -4.87 -2.83 -0.13
C LYS A 60 -4.49 -1.36 -0.16
N ILE A 61 -5.14 -0.58 -1.03
CA ILE A 61 -4.96 0.86 -1.13
C ILE A 61 -6.30 1.54 -0.97
N ILE A 62 -6.33 2.59 -0.15
CA ILE A 62 -7.49 3.45 0.06
C ILE A 62 -7.29 4.73 -0.72
N VAL A 63 -8.21 5.04 -1.60
CA VAL A 63 -8.13 6.16 -2.54
C VAL A 63 -9.34 7.07 -2.33
N CYS A 64 -9.10 8.38 -2.37
CA CYS A 64 -10.20 9.35 -2.39
C CYS A 64 -10.94 9.22 -3.73
N ALA A 65 -12.23 8.92 -3.68
CA ALA A 65 -13.02 8.67 -4.90
C ALA A 65 -13.10 9.90 -5.80
N ASN A 66 -13.12 11.09 -5.22
CA ASN A 66 -13.26 12.33 -5.97
C ASN A 66 -11.96 12.78 -6.65
N SER A 67 -10.85 12.76 -5.90
CA SER A 67 -9.57 13.30 -6.39
C SER A 67 -8.63 12.24 -6.92
N GLY A 68 -8.81 10.98 -6.51
CA GLY A 68 -7.88 9.90 -6.83
C GLY A 68 -6.64 9.87 -5.95
N VAL A 69 -6.53 10.76 -4.96
CA VAL A 69 -5.37 10.80 -4.06
C VAL A 69 -5.33 9.55 -3.18
N ILE A 70 -4.14 8.95 -3.08
CA ILE A 70 -3.93 7.78 -2.22
C ILE A 70 -3.91 8.25 -0.76
N LEU A 71 -4.80 7.71 0.05
CA LEU A 71 -4.98 8.12 1.45
C LEU A 71 -4.32 7.16 2.44
N GLY A 72 -4.20 5.92 2.09
CA GLY A 72 -3.62 4.92 2.99
C GLY A 72 -3.43 3.58 2.31
N SER A 73 -2.72 2.69 2.99
CA SER A 73 -2.44 1.35 2.47
C SER A 73 -2.19 0.37 3.61
N SER A 74 -2.53 -0.88 3.36
CA SER A 74 -2.18 -2.01 4.23
C SER A 74 -1.70 -3.15 3.36
N ILE A 75 -0.57 -3.73 3.72
CA ILE A 75 0.02 -4.85 2.97
C ILE A 75 0.29 -5.99 3.94
N ILE A 76 -0.17 -7.18 3.57
CA ILE A 76 0.04 -8.41 4.35
C ILE A 76 0.73 -9.40 3.43
N GLY A 77 1.91 -9.88 3.82
CA GLY A 77 2.63 -10.86 3.01
C GLY A 77 4.14 -10.75 3.20
N ALA A 78 4.88 -11.61 2.51
CA ALA A 78 6.32 -11.75 2.69
C ALA A 78 7.12 -10.46 2.47
N GLY A 79 6.72 -9.65 1.50
CA GLY A 79 7.43 -8.41 1.18
C GLY A 79 6.84 -7.16 1.83
N ALA A 80 5.87 -7.30 2.75
CA ALA A 80 5.10 -6.17 3.27
C ALA A 80 5.97 -5.06 3.88
N ALA A 81 6.98 -5.43 4.68
CA ALA A 81 7.85 -4.46 5.35
C ALA A 81 8.65 -3.59 4.39
N GLU A 82 8.99 -4.13 3.22
CA GLU A 82 9.72 -3.38 2.19
C GLU A 82 8.76 -2.58 1.30
N ILE A 83 7.70 -3.23 0.82
CA ILE A 83 6.75 -2.62 -0.11
C ILE A 83 6.03 -1.43 0.51
N ILE A 84 5.75 -1.47 1.80
CA ILE A 84 5.01 -0.39 2.46
C ILE A 84 5.69 0.97 2.34
N HIS A 85 7.01 1.00 2.23
CA HIS A 85 7.74 2.26 2.09
C HIS A 85 7.38 3.02 0.82
N GLU A 86 7.09 2.32 -0.26
CA GLU A 86 6.64 2.94 -1.50
C GLU A 86 5.27 3.61 -1.28
N MET A 87 4.41 2.97 -0.51
CA MET A 87 3.09 3.54 -0.19
C MET A 87 3.19 4.72 0.77
N VAL A 88 4.15 4.69 1.69
CA VAL A 88 4.44 5.85 2.57
C VAL A 88 4.76 7.07 1.72
N LEU A 89 5.62 6.90 0.73
CA LEU A 89 5.99 7.98 -0.17
C LEU A 89 4.76 8.49 -0.94
N ALA A 90 3.95 7.59 -1.44
CA ALA A 90 2.74 7.94 -2.19
C ALA A 90 1.76 8.75 -1.34
N VAL A 91 1.53 8.33 -0.10
CA VAL A 91 0.62 9.02 0.82
C VAL A 91 1.18 10.39 1.22
N GLU A 92 2.47 10.45 1.56
CA GLU A 92 3.14 11.69 1.97
C GLU A 92 3.10 12.76 0.89
N LYS A 93 3.29 12.37 -0.35
CA LYS A 93 3.33 13.29 -1.50
C LYS A 93 1.97 13.49 -2.15
N LYS A 94 0.92 12.92 -1.58
CA LYS A 94 -0.45 13.03 -2.09
C LYS A 94 -0.54 12.64 -3.56
N ILE A 95 0.14 11.55 -3.91
CA ILE A 95 0.16 11.02 -5.26
C ILE A 95 -1.21 10.45 -5.61
N LYS A 96 -1.67 10.72 -6.81
CA LYS A 96 -2.94 10.17 -7.31
C LYS A 96 -2.71 8.77 -7.85
N ILE A 97 -3.72 7.92 -7.72
CA ILE A 97 -3.64 6.54 -8.20
C ILE A 97 -3.30 6.46 -9.69
N GLU A 98 -3.76 7.39 -10.49
CA GLU A 98 -3.45 7.43 -11.93
C GLU A 98 -1.96 7.66 -12.18
N GLU A 99 -1.32 8.52 -11.40
CA GLU A 99 0.11 8.75 -11.46
C GLU A 99 0.88 7.51 -11.00
N PHE A 100 0.40 6.89 -9.93
CA PHE A 100 1.04 5.72 -9.34
C PHE A 100 1.03 4.52 -10.31
N LYS A 101 -0.05 4.32 -11.03
CA LYS A 101 -0.19 3.24 -12.01
C LYS A 101 0.82 3.33 -13.15
N GLY A 102 1.33 4.53 -13.42
CA GLY A 102 2.34 4.73 -14.45
C GLY A 102 3.75 4.33 -14.06
N ILE A 103 3.96 3.99 -12.78
CA ILE A 103 5.28 3.63 -12.28
C ILE A 103 5.60 2.18 -12.68
N ILE A 104 6.79 2.00 -13.26
CA ILE A 104 7.25 0.68 -13.68
C ILE A 104 7.98 0.01 -12.52
N HIS A 105 7.58 -1.21 -12.22
CA HIS A 105 8.24 -2.03 -11.20
C HIS A 105 9.09 -3.12 -11.87
N ALA A 106 10.22 -3.43 -11.25
CA ALA A 106 11.09 -4.50 -11.74
C ALA A 106 10.38 -5.86 -11.69
N HIS A 107 10.68 -6.73 -12.63
CA HIS A 107 10.12 -8.07 -12.71
C HIS A 107 11.23 -9.12 -12.62
N PRO A 108 11.12 -10.18 -11.81
CA PRO A 108 10.02 -10.44 -10.86
C PRO A 108 10.34 -9.84 -9.47
N THR A 109 9.41 -9.11 -8.90
CA THR A 109 9.56 -8.56 -7.54
C THR A 109 8.24 -8.64 -6.80
N PHE A 110 8.30 -8.61 -5.46
CA PHE A 110 7.09 -8.48 -4.64
C PHE A 110 6.41 -7.14 -4.90
N SER A 111 7.20 -6.09 -5.10
CA SER A 111 6.69 -4.72 -5.33
C SER A 111 5.80 -4.62 -6.56
N GLU A 112 5.97 -5.48 -7.56
CA GLU A 112 5.12 -5.40 -8.76
C GLU A 112 3.65 -5.76 -8.48
N ILE A 113 3.31 -6.23 -7.27
CA ILE A 113 1.91 -6.38 -6.86
C ILE A 113 1.18 -5.02 -6.97
N LEU A 114 1.91 -3.93 -6.75
CA LEU A 114 1.36 -2.58 -6.80
C LEU A 114 0.98 -2.16 -8.22
N SER A 115 1.55 -2.81 -9.22
CA SER A 115 1.21 -2.59 -10.63
C SER A 115 -0.15 -3.18 -11.01
N SER A 116 -0.71 -4.02 -10.16
CA SER A 116 -1.98 -4.73 -10.40
C SER A 116 -3.19 -4.02 -9.78
N LEU A 117 -2.96 -2.88 -9.16
CA LEU A 117 -4.02 -2.16 -8.43
C LEU A 117 -4.97 -1.36 -9.32
#